data_46c8b1469a0643d328f027991eaf056c
#
_entry.id   46c8b1469a0643d328f027991eaf056c
#
_cell.length_a   1.000
_cell.length_b   1.000
_cell.length_c   1.000
_cell.angle_alpha   90.00
_cell.angle_beta   90.00
_cell.angle_gamma   90.00
#
_symmetry.space_group_name_H-M   'P 1'
#
loop_
_entity.id
_entity.type
_entity.pdbx_description
1 polymer ?
#
loop_
_entity_poly.entity_id
_entity_poly.type
_entity_poly.pdbx_seq_one_letter_code
_entity_poly.pdbx_strand_id
1 'polypeptide(L)'
;TKDDLVVVLLPDSGRGYLSKIFNDQWMTEYGFLIEEGPKVQDVLEYKKDTISDLIYVQPDDPVSKAIELLRECNLSRIIVAQGSLPLSAAEIKGTIDEEHLQAKAFEEDVLTMKCSEVMGPRMSFVGSGESVGSVLIKLEQERTLLVMDKGRPSSVVSASDVMSYLENLER
;
A
#
# COMPACT_ATOMS: atom_id res chain seq x y z
N THR A 1 -13.10 -1.86 -41.11
CA THR A 1 -12.98 -1.74 -42.57
C THR A 1 -13.28 -0.31 -43.02
N LYS A 2 -13.08 0.03 -44.31
CA LYS A 2 -13.38 1.37 -44.82
C LYS A 2 -14.88 1.72 -44.77
N ASP A 3 -15.70 0.74 -44.64
CA ASP A 3 -17.18 0.86 -44.63
C ASP A 3 -17.77 0.84 -43.24
N ASP A 4 -16.95 0.74 -42.20
CA ASP A 4 -17.41 0.74 -40.80
C ASP A 4 -17.63 2.16 -40.30
N LEU A 5 -18.84 2.45 -39.80
CA LEU A 5 -19.18 3.67 -39.11
C LEU A 5 -18.95 3.46 -37.58
N VAL A 6 -17.96 4.16 -37.05
CA VAL A 6 -17.66 4.12 -35.61
C VAL A 6 -18.16 5.41 -34.96
N VAL A 7 -19.10 5.29 -34.03
CA VAL A 7 -19.62 6.41 -33.23
C VAL A 7 -19.02 6.33 -31.84
N VAL A 8 -18.27 7.38 -31.44
CA VAL A 8 -17.70 7.51 -30.13
C VAL A 8 -18.45 8.60 -29.37
N LEU A 9 -19.04 8.23 -28.22
CA LEU A 9 -19.61 9.18 -27.29
C LEU A 9 -18.50 9.67 -26.35
N LEU A 10 -18.22 10.98 -26.36
CA LEU A 10 -17.29 11.64 -25.43
C LEU A 10 -18.13 12.41 -24.40
N PRO A 11 -18.57 11.76 -23.31
CA PRO A 11 -19.51 12.37 -22.35
C PRO A 11 -18.83 13.40 -21.45
N ASP A 12 -17.51 13.47 -21.46
CA ASP A 12 -16.71 14.22 -20.52
C ASP A 12 -15.50 14.85 -21.20
N SER A 13 -14.91 15.86 -20.58
CA SER A 13 -13.66 16.48 -21.01
C SER A 13 -12.51 16.10 -20.06
N GLY A 14 -11.25 16.12 -20.54
CA GLY A 14 -10.07 15.85 -19.72
C GLY A 14 -9.88 16.78 -18.51
N ARG A 15 -10.65 17.88 -18.43
CA ARG A 15 -10.52 18.89 -17.35
C ARG A 15 -10.74 18.28 -15.94
N GLY A 16 -11.68 17.34 -15.79
CA GLY A 16 -11.94 16.64 -14.51
C GLY A 16 -10.83 15.67 -14.08
N TYR A 17 -9.87 15.39 -14.94
CA TYR A 17 -8.83 14.37 -14.74
C TYR A 17 -7.42 14.94 -14.65
N LEU A 18 -7.27 16.29 -14.63
CA LEU A 18 -5.95 16.96 -14.60
C LEU A 18 -5.11 16.57 -13.38
N SER A 19 -5.75 16.29 -12.26
CA SER A 19 -5.07 15.86 -11.02
C SER A 19 -4.89 14.33 -10.90
N LYS A 20 -5.25 13.58 -11.94
CA LYS A 20 -5.18 12.11 -11.99
C LYS A 20 -4.41 11.66 -13.22
N ILE A 21 -5.11 11.20 -14.27
CA ILE A 21 -4.50 10.63 -15.48
C ILE A 21 -3.61 11.60 -16.28
N PHE A 22 -3.72 12.91 -16.05
CA PHE A 22 -2.82 13.93 -16.62
C PHE A 22 -1.79 14.44 -15.60
N ASN A 23 -1.60 13.74 -14.49
CA ASN A 23 -0.59 14.03 -13.47
C ASN A 23 0.34 12.82 -13.33
N ASP A 24 1.58 12.97 -13.80
CA ASP A 24 2.56 11.89 -13.82
C ASP A 24 2.87 11.38 -12.40
N GLN A 25 2.93 12.27 -11.40
CA GLN A 25 3.15 11.86 -10.03
C GLN A 25 2.03 10.94 -9.53
N TRP A 26 0.76 11.31 -9.77
CA TRP A 26 -0.38 10.46 -9.41
C TRP A 26 -0.33 9.12 -10.16
N MET A 27 -0.01 9.16 -11.45
CA MET A 27 0.10 7.95 -12.28
C MET A 27 1.22 7.03 -11.79
N THR A 28 2.34 7.59 -11.37
CA THR A 28 3.47 6.84 -10.81
C THR A 28 3.10 6.22 -9.45
N GLU A 29 2.54 7.02 -8.53
CA GLU A 29 2.14 6.56 -7.18
C GLU A 29 1.10 5.42 -7.22
N TYR A 30 0.23 5.43 -8.24
CA TYR A 30 -0.79 4.38 -8.42
C TYR A 30 -0.31 3.20 -9.29
N GLY A 31 0.96 3.18 -9.68
CA GLY A 31 1.59 2.08 -10.44
C GLY A 31 1.14 1.99 -11.90
N PHE A 32 0.75 3.11 -12.51
CA PHE A 32 0.42 3.19 -13.93
C PHE A 32 1.62 3.62 -14.79
N LEU A 33 2.60 4.32 -14.21
CA LEU A 33 3.86 4.67 -14.86
C LEU A 33 5.02 3.89 -14.24
N ILE A 34 6.04 3.65 -15.07
CA ILE A 34 7.24 2.90 -14.71
C ILE A 34 8.44 3.82 -14.87
N GLU A 35 9.19 4.02 -13.78
CA GLU A 35 10.44 4.78 -13.77
C GLU A 35 11.62 3.93 -14.26
N GLU A 36 12.76 4.56 -14.56
CA GLU A 36 13.99 3.88 -14.92
C GLU A 36 14.75 3.35 -13.68
N GLY A 37 15.55 2.30 -13.86
CA GLY A 37 16.37 1.69 -12.79
C GLY A 37 15.66 0.61 -11.99
N PRO A 38 16.25 0.16 -10.86
CA PRO A 38 15.63 -0.78 -9.93
C PRO A 38 14.33 -0.22 -9.37
N LYS A 39 13.30 -1.05 -9.29
CA LYS A 39 11.92 -0.65 -8.98
C LYS A 39 11.41 -1.35 -7.71
N VAL A 40 10.32 -0.83 -7.16
CA VAL A 40 9.62 -1.46 -6.04
C VAL A 40 9.19 -2.89 -6.37
N GLN A 41 8.72 -3.15 -7.58
CA GLN A 41 8.35 -4.50 -8.00
C GLN A 41 9.53 -5.50 -7.89
N ASP A 42 10.77 -5.06 -8.18
CA ASP A 42 11.95 -5.91 -8.09
C ASP A 42 12.26 -6.26 -6.61
N VAL A 43 12.06 -5.29 -5.70
CA VAL A 43 12.15 -5.52 -4.25
C VAL A 43 11.10 -6.51 -3.79
N LEU A 44 9.85 -6.38 -4.25
CA LEU A 44 8.77 -7.30 -3.91
C LEU A 44 9.00 -8.69 -4.48
N GLU A 45 9.56 -8.80 -5.69
CA GLU A 45 9.92 -10.08 -6.29
C GLU A 45 11.02 -10.80 -5.51
N TYR A 46 12.00 -10.05 -5.01
CA TYR A 46 13.03 -10.59 -4.11
C TYR A 46 12.43 -11.09 -2.78
N LYS A 47 11.39 -10.39 -2.27
CA LYS A 47 10.71 -10.71 -1.01
C LYS A 47 9.72 -11.88 -1.13
N LYS A 48 9.31 -12.30 -2.31
CA LYS A 48 8.20 -13.28 -2.57
C LYS A 48 8.31 -14.61 -1.84
N ASP A 49 9.48 -15.01 -1.35
CA ASP A 49 9.63 -16.21 -0.53
C ASP A 49 9.00 -16.09 0.88
N THR A 50 8.51 -14.90 1.26
CA THR A 50 8.08 -14.65 2.63
C THR A 50 6.57 -14.36 2.80
N ILE A 51 5.92 -13.56 1.93
CA ILE A 51 4.47 -13.24 2.03
C ILE A 51 3.92 -12.84 0.67
N SER A 52 2.94 -13.56 0.12
CA SER A 52 2.41 -13.32 -1.24
C SER A 52 1.17 -12.43 -1.32
N ASP A 53 0.45 -12.20 -0.24
CA ASP A 53 -0.83 -11.47 -0.24
C ASP A 53 -0.83 -10.28 0.72
N LEU A 54 -1.64 -9.26 0.39
CA LEU A 54 -1.87 -8.10 1.26
C LEU A 54 -2.58 -8.55 2.54
N ILE A 55 -1.90 -8.45 3.68
CA ILE A 55 -2.45 -8.80 4.99
C ILE A 55 -3.13 -7.57 5.58
N TYR A 56 -4.38 -7.74 6.01
CA TYR A 56 -5.19 -6.66 6.58
C TYR A 56 -6.21 -7.21 7.59
N VAL A 57 -6.76 -6.29 8.38
CA VAL A 57 -7.90 -6.55 9.27
C VAL A 57 -9.08 -5.68 8.89
N GLN A 58 -10.29 -6.08 9.28
CA GLN A 58 -11.49 -5.29 9.10
C GLN A 58 -11.59 -4.22 10.21
N PRO A 59 -12.27 -3.07 9.96
CA PRO A 59 -12.50 -2.06 10.99
C PRO A 59 -13.21 -2.59 12.24
N ASP A 60 -14.08 -3.57 12.09
CA ASP A 60 -14.85 -4.19 13.19
C ASP A 60 -14.15 -5.41 13.82
N ASP A 61 -13.01 -5.84 13.29
CA ASP A 61 -12.20 -6.91 13.92
C ASP A 61 -11.66 -6.43 15.29
N PRO A 62 -11.52 -7.33 16.26
CA PRO A 62 -10.89 -7.00 17.53
C PRO A 62 -9.38 -6.76 17.36
N VAL A 63 -8.84 -5.87 18.17
CA VAL A 63 -7.39 -5.54 18.18
C VAL A 63 -6.53 -6.79 18.43
N SER A 64 -7.02 -7.76 19.21
CA SER A 64 -6.32 -9.04 19.41
C SER A 64 -5.97 -9.75 18.11
N LYS A 65 -6.88 -9.72 17.12
CA LYS A 65 -6.65 -10.31 15.78
C LYS A 65 -5.54 -9.55 15.01
N ALA A 66 -5.50 -8.23 15.12
CA ALA A 66 -4.43 -7.43 14.50
C ALA A 66 -3.07 -7.78 15.12
N ILE A 67 -2.99 -7.92 16.44
CA ILE A 67 -1.76 -8.29 17.16
C ILE A 67 -1.30 -9.70 16.78
N GLU A 68 -2.22 -10.65 16.65
CA GLU A 68 -1.92 -12.02 16.21
C GLU A 68 -1.27 -12.01 14.82
N LEU A 69 -1.90 -11.35 13.84
CA LEU A 69 -1.37 -11.25 12.48
C LEU A 69 -0.03 -10.49 12.40
N LEU A 70 0.14 -9.42 13.19
CA LEU A 70 1.42 -8.69 13.27
C LEU A 70 2.55 -9.64 13.71
N ARG A 71 2.29 -10.51 14.68
CA ARG A 71 3.27 -11.49 15.20
C ARG A 71 3.51 -12.66 14.25
N GLU A 72 2.44 -13.29 13.76
CA GLU A 72 2.53 -14.47 12.89
C GLU A 72 3.22 -14.16 11.56
N CYS A 73 2.93 -12.97 11.01
CA CYS A 73 3.48 -12.54 9.73
C CYS A 73 4.74 -11.68 9.87
N ASN A 74 5.24 -11.48 11.10
CA ASN A 74 6.40 -10.63 11.40
C ASN A 74 6.29 -9.23 10.77
N LEU A 75 5.11 -8.61 10.90
CA LEU A 75 4.82 -7.28 10.37
C LEU A 75 5.02 -6.22 11.43
N SER A 76 5.59 -5.08 11.07
CA SER A 76 5.67 -3.89 11.93
C SER A 76 4.39 -3.05 11.91
N ARG A 77 3.58 -3.21 10.87
CA ARG A 77 2.33 -2.46 10.66
C ARG A 77 1.34 -3.30 9.87
N ILE A 78 0.06 -3.24 10.23
CA ILE A 78 -1.03 -3.91 9.53
C ILE A 78 -2.04 -2.90 9.01
N ILE A 79 -2.62 -3.17 7.84
CA ILE A 79 -3.63 -2.34 7.20
C ILE A 79 -5.00 -2.63 7.81
N VAL A 80 -5.78 -1.58 8.03
CA VAL A 80 -7.21 -1.67 8.33
C VAL A 80 -7.98 -1.31 7.06
N ALA A 81 -8.72 -2.26 6.51
CA ALA A 81 -9.47 -2.09 5.27
C ALA A 81 -10.87 -2.69 5.37
N GLN A 82 -11.83 -2.05 4.70
CA GLN A 82 -13.21 -2.51 4.63
C GLN A 82 -13.49 -3.14 3.28
N GLY A 83 -13.72 -4.44 3.26
CA GLY A 83 -13.99 -5.19 2.03
C GLY A 83 -13.23 -6.50 1.96
N SER A 84 -13.15 -7.07 0.77
CA SER A 84 -12.42 -8.29 0.47
C SER A 84 -11.46 -8.08 -0.71
N LEU A 85 -10.42 -8.88 -0.79
CA LEU A 85 -9.47 -8.84 -1.92
C LEU A 85 -10.20 -9.17 -3.25
N PRO A 86 -9.86 -8.45 -4.31
CA PRO A 86 -8.88 -7.36 -4.40
C PRO A 86 -9.45 -6.02 -3.90
N LEU A 87 -8.74 -5.37 -2.98
CA LEU A 87 -9.13 -4.08 -2.41
C LEU A 87 -8.91 -2.92 -3.39
N SER A 88 -9.64 -1.84 -3.18
CA SER A 88 -9.38 -0.53 -3.78
C SER A 88 -8.72 0.41 -2.76
N ALA A 89 -8.06 1.47 -3.23
CA ALA A 89 -7.46 2.47 -2.35
C ALA A 89 -8.48 3.15 -1.41
N ALA A 90 -9.74 3.27 -1.82
CA ALA A 90 -10.82 3.87 -1.01
C ALA A 90 -11.26 2.98 0.18
N GLU A 91 -11.03 1.68 0.08
CA GLU A 91 -11.36 0.70 1.12
C GLU A 91 -10.35 0.68 2.25
N ILE A 92 -9.11 1.19 2.04
CA ILE A 92 -8.12 1.36 3.10
C ILE A 92 -8.59 2.46 4.05
N LYS A 93 -8.77 2.15 5.33
CA LYS A 93 -9.27 3.07 6.35
C LYS A 93 -8.16 3.66 7.21
N GLY A 94 -7.15 2.87 7.53
CA GLY A 94 -6.03 3.27 8.37
C GLY A 94 -5.02 2.16 8.53
N THR A 95 -4.18 2.28 9.55
CA THR A 95 -3.17 1.28 9.91
C THR A 95 -3.09 1.11 11.41
N ILE A 96 -2.61 -0.04 11.87
CA ILE A 96 -2.27 -0.30 13.27
C ILE A 96 -0.80 -0.73 13.31
N ASP A 97 -0.03 -0.13 14.21
CA ASP A 97 1.34 -0.47 14.55
C ASP A 97 1.54 -0.45 16.07
N GLU A 98 2.76 -0.73 16.52
CA GLU A 98 3.09 -0.77 17.94
C GLU A 98 2.83 0.57 18.64
N GLU A 99 3.06 1.70 17.99
CA GLU A 99 2.84 3.03 18.55
C GLU A 99 1.36 3.29 18.83
N HIS A 100 0.48 2.95 17.88
CA HIS A 100 -0.98 3.04 18.08
C HIS A 100 -1.46 2.14 19.23
N LEU A 101 -0.89 0.94 19.34
CA LEU A 101 -1.23 0.01 20.43
C LEU A 101 -0.72 0.50 21.78
N GLN A 102 0.49 1.07 21.85
CA GLN A 102 1.04 1.65 23.07
C GLN A 102 0.24 2.87 23.55
N ALA A 103 -0.23 3.72 22.63
CA ALA A 103 -1.06 4.87 22.96
C ALA A 103 -2.36 4.47 23.68
N LYS A 104 -2.85 3.25 23.44
CA LYS A 104 -4.07 2.69 24.03
C LYS A 104 -3.81 1.65 25.12
N ALA A 105 -2.55 1.36 25.44
CA ALA A 105 -2.16 0.27 26.36
C ALA A 105 -2.69 0.42 27.79
N PHE A 106 -3.10 1.64 28.20
CA PHE A 106 -3.67 1.92 29.52
C PHE A 106 -5.20 1.90 29.53
N GLU A 107 -5.86 1.69 28.40
CA GLU A 107 -7.30 1.53 28.35
C GLU A 107 -7.67 0.10 28.77
N GLU A 108 -8.72 -0.03 29.58
CA GLU A 108 -9.27 -1.33 29.94
C GLU A 108 -9.79 -2.02 28.67
N ASP A 109 -9.50 -3.32 28.53
CA ASP A 109 -9.99 -4.17 27.44
C ASP A 109 -9.52 -3.80 26.01
N VAL A 110 -8.36 -3.14 25.83
CA VAL A 110 -7.82 -2.79 24.50
C VAL A 110 -7.84 -3.96 23.49
N LEU A 111 -7.65 -5.18 23.94
CA LEU A 111 -7.64 -6.37 23.09
C LEU A 111 -9.00 -6.69 22.44
N THR A 112 -10.09 -6.26 23.08
CA THR A 112 -11.47 -6.47 22.61
C THR A 112 -12.01 -5.26 21.83
N MET A 113 -11.33 -4.10 21.89
CA MET A 113 -11.68 -2.92 21.12
C MET A 113 -11.65 -3.24 19.62
N LYS A 114 -12.44 -2.50 18.85
CA LYS A 114 -12.40 -2.59 17.38
C LYS A 114 -11.15 -1.95 16.83
N CYS A 115 -10.62 -2.51 15.75
CA CYS A 115 -9.49 -1.94 15.02
C CYS A 115 -9.74 -0.49 14.60
N SER A 116 -10.98 -0.12 14.26
CA SER A 116 -11.38 1.26 13.93
C SER A 116 -11.21 2.27 15.06
N GLU A 117 -11.19 1.83 16.32
CA GLU A 117 -11.05 2.70 17.50
C GLU A 117 -9.58 2.98 17.86
N VAL A 118 -8.67 2.13 17.34
CA VAL A 118 -7.23 2.18 17.66
C VAL A 118 -6.39 2.60 16.45
N MET A 119 -6.89 2.40 15.23
CA MET A 119 -6.14 2.68 14.01
C MET A 119 -5.71 4.15 13.89
N GLY A 120 -4.50 4.34 13.36
CA GLY A 120 -3.99 5.64 12.92
C GLY A 120 -4.30 5.93 11.47
N PRO A 121 -3.65 6.96 10.89
CA PRO A 121 -3.87 7.38 9.52
C PRO A 121 -3.51 6.28 8.49
N ARG A 122 -3.90 6.51 7.24
CA ARG A 122 -3.52 5.65 6.12
C ARG A 122 -2.03 5.79 5.84
N MET A 123 -1.41 4.71 5.36
CA MET A 123 -0.06 4.77 4.78
C MET A 123 -0.04 5.62 3.52
N SER A 124 1.09 6.26 3.25
CA SER A 124 1.37 6.83 1.94
C SER A 124 1.53 5.73 0.89
N PHE A 125 1.23 6.08 -0.35
CA PHE A 125 1.25 5.17 -1.48
C PHE A 125 2.56 5.29 -2.27
N VAL A 126 2.95 4.18 -2.86
CA VAL A 126 4.05 4.09 -3.83
C VAL A 126 3.65 3.13 -4.92
N GLY A 127 3.95 3.46 -6.17
CA GLY A 127 3.67 2.58 -7.30
C GLY A 127 4.68 1.44 -7.40
N SER A 128 4.23 0.28 -7.86
CA SER A 128 5.11 -0.87 -8.14
C SER A 128 6.21 -0.54 -9.15
N GLY A 129 5.96 0.42 -10.04
CA GLY A 129 6.90 0.92 -11.06
C GLY A 129 7.80 2.08 -10.60
N GLU A 130 7.67 2.60 -9.38
CA GLU A 130 8.56 3.64 -8.86
C GLU A 130 9.98 3.11 -8.63
N SER A 131 10.97 4.00 -8.85
CA SER A 131 12.37 3.67 -8.58
C SER A 131 12.65 3.49 -7.10
N VAL A 132 13.56 2.58 -6.77
CA VAL A 132 14.02 2.36 -5.39
C VAL A 132 14.57 3.65 -4.77
N GLY A 133 15.23 4.51 -5.58
CA GLY A 133 15.75 5.80 -5.10
C GLY A 133 14.64 6.75 -4.63
N SER A 134 13.56 6.88 -5.41
CA SER A 134 12.38 7.71 -5.04
C SER A 134 11.72 7.20 -3.76
N VAL A 135 11.62 5.88 -3.63
CA VAL A 135 10.98 5.22 -2.50
C VAL A 135 11.78 5.36 -1.21
N LEU A 136 13.12 5.29 -1.27
CA LEU A 136 13.98 5.51 -0.10
C LEU A 136 13.74 6.89 0.52
N ILE A 137 13.57 7.94 -0.29
CA ILE A 137 13.27 9.29 0.21
C ILE A 137 11.93 9.32 0.98
N LYS A 138 10.92 8.61 0.47
CA LYS A 138 9.62 8.50 1.17
C LYS A 138 9.75 7.68 2.47
N LEU A 139 10.57 6.62 2.47
CA LEU A 139 10.81 5.76 3.63
C LEU A 139 11.62 6.44 4.75
N GLU A 140 12.30 7.57 4.48
CA GLU A 140 12.88 8.41 5.53
C GLU A 140 11.82 9.05 6.43
N GLN A 141 10.63 9.32 5.89
CA GLN A 141 9.51 9.94 6.62
C GLN A 141 8.54 8.92 7.19
N GLU A 142 8.34 7.81 6.50
CA GLU A 142 7.44 6.72 6.89
C GLU A 142 8.18 5.38 6.84
N ARG A 143 8.09 4.59 7.90
CA ARG A 143 8.81 3.30 7.99
C ARG A 143 8.35 2.26 6.97
N THR A 144 7.12 2.40 6.49
CA THR A 144 6.47 1.46 5.58
C THR A 144 5.53 2.20 4.63
N LEU A 145 5.46 1.75 3.39
CA LEU A 145 4.61 2.32 2.35
C LEU A 145 3.71 1.24 1.75
N LEU A 146 2.49 1.62 1.37
CA LEU A 146 1.55 0.74 0.68
C LEU A 146 1.83 0.75 -0.81
N VAL A 147 2.13 -0.42 -1.38
CA VAL A 147 2.43 -0.55 -2.80
C VAL A 147 1.15 -0.67 -3.61
N MET A 148 1.06 0.17 -4.63
CA MET A 148 -0.02 0.17 -5.60
C MET A 148 0.46 -0.45 -6.91
N ASP A 149 -0.30 -1.41 -7.44
CA ASP A 149 -0.10 -1.94 -8.77
C ASP A 149 -1.37 -1.75 -9.59
N LYS A 150 -1.27 -1.05 -10.72
CA LYS A 150 -2.39 -0.73 -11.62
C LYS A 150 -3.62 -0.20 -10.87
N GLY A 151 -3.37 0.73 -9.94
CA GLY A 151 -4.41 1.41 -9.16
C GLY A 151 -4.99 0.60 -7.99
N ARG A 152 -4.41 -0.56 -7.66
CA ARG A 152 -4.87 -1.41 -6.55
C ARG A 152 -3.77 -1.65 -5.52
N PRO A 153 -4.10 -1.66 -4.22
CA PRO A 153 -3.19 -2.11 -3.19
C PRO A 153 -2.74 -3.55 -3.43
N SER A 154 -1.44 -3.79 -3.44
CA SER A 154 -0.87 -5.12 -3.75
C SER A 154 0.02 -5.66 -2.63
N SER A 155 0.78 -4.81 -1.95
CA SER A 155 1.73 -5.22 -0.91
C SER A 155 2.12 -4.04 -0.04
N VAL A 156 3.04 -4.29 0.90
CA VAL A 156 3.70 -3.27 1.73
C VAL A 156 5.20 -3.40 1.56
N VAL A 157 5.89 -2.27 1.43
CA VAL A 157 7.35 -2.19 1.37
C VAL A 157 7.89 -1.39 2.56
N SER A 158 8.98 -1.87 3.16
CA SER A 158 9.69 -1.22 4.26
C SER A 158 11.12 -0.87 3.86
N ALA A 159 11.78 -0.03 4.66
CA ALA A 159 13.19 0.29 4.47
C ALA A 159 14.09 -0.97 4.55
N SER A 160 13.76 -1.91 5.44
CA SER A 160 14.50 -3.19 5.56
C SER A 160 14.38 -4.06 4.32
N ASP A 161 13.21 -4.08 3.65
CA ASP A 161 13.02 -4.82 2.40
C ASP A 161 13.93 -4.26 1.30
N VAL A 162 13.97 -2.93 1.18
CA VAL A 162 14.81 -2.24 0.19
C VAL A 162 16.28 -2.48 0.47
N MET A 163 16.73 -2.36 1.72
CA MET A 163 18.14 -2.58 2.08
C MET A 163 18.57 -4.02 1.80
N SER A 164 17.75 -5.01 2.15
CA SER A 164 18.03 -6.43 1.86
C SER A 164 18.14 -6.71 0.35
N TYR A 165 17.30 -6.06 -0.44
CA TYR A 165 17.37 -6.15 -1.89
C TYR A 165 18.67 -5.54 -2.46
N LEU A 166 19.05 -4.35 -1.99
CA LEU A 166 20.27 -3.65 -2.45
C LEU A 166 21.55 -4.43 -2.08
N GLU A 167 21.62 -5.01 -0.87
CA GLU A 167 22.73 -5.87 -0.45
C GLU A 167 22.90 -7.12 -1.34
N ASN A 168 21.80 -7.60 -1.91
CA ASN A 168 21.83 -8.75 -2.82
C ASN A 168 22.29 -8.36 -4.23
N LEU A 169 22.07 -7.12 -4.66
CA LEU A 169 22.54 -6.63 -5.96
C LEU A 169 24.06 -6.43 -6.03
N GLU A 170 24.72 -6.23 -4.87
CA GLU A 170 26.17 -6.03 -4.79
C GLU A 170 26.98 -7.34 -4.71
N ARG A 171 26.31 -8.50 -4.69
CA ARG A 171 26.90 -9.84 -4.65
C ARG A 171 26.89 -10.50 -6.02
#